data_6476fc7a6576868a348d55a7329e375a
#
_entry.id   6476fc7a6576868a348d55a7329e375a
#
_cell.length_a   1.000
_cell.length_b   1.000
_cell.length_c   1.000
_cell.angle_alpha   90.00
_cell.angle_beta   90.00
_cell.angle_gamma   90.00
#
_symmetry.space_group_name_H-M   'P 1'
#
loop_
_entity.id
_entity.type
_entity.pdbx_description
1 polymer ?
#
loop_
_entity_poly.entity_id
_entity_poly.type
_entity_poly.pdbx_seq_one_letter_code
_entity_poly.pdbx_strand_id
1 'polypeptide(L)'
;MEENGEPIKRDVRNHMLFEVATEVANRVGGIYSVLKSKAPVTTAEYGERYTLIGPLNKASAAVEVEELTPANPAMRETIQSMKERGIEMIYGRWLIEGAPRVLLINTGTGYRWLDEWKGDLWTNSAIPSPAADNETNEAIVFGYLVAWFLGEVRNALTQRKARN
;
A
#
# COMPACT_ATOMS: atom_id res chain seq x y z
N MET A 1 -23.01 19.09 -33.19
CA MET A 1 -23.40 18.84 -31.80
C MET A 1 -22.14 18.89 -30.99
N GLU A 2 -21.86 20.00 -30.34
CA GLU A 2 -20.74 20.09 -29.40
C GLU A 2 -21.23 19.53 -28.07
N GLU A 3 -20.79 18.34 -27.74
CA GLU A 3 -20.92 17.84 -26.40
C GLU A 3 -19.99 18.69 -25.51
N ASN A 4 -20.59 19.58 -24.75
CA ASN A 4 -19.92 20.26 -23.65
C ASN A 4 -19.52 19.20 -22.63
N GLY A 5 -18.33 18.62 -22.82
CA GLY A 5 -17.72 17.74 -21.85
C GLY A 5 -17.32 18.52 -20.60
N GLU A 6 -18.27 18.76 -19.69
CA GLU A 6 -17.88 19.13 -18.34
C GLU A 6 -16.94 18.04 -17.79
N PRO A 7 -15.80 18.42 -17.21
CA PRO A 7 -14.92 17.44 -16.62
C PRO A 7 -15.71 16.66 -15.56
N ILE A 8 -15.74 15.33 -15.71
CA ILE A 8 -16.39 14.45 -14.74
C ILE A 8 -15.74 14.75 -13.39
N LYS A 9 -16.45 15.45 -12.53
CA LYS A 9 -16.04 15.65 -11.14
C LYS A 9 -16.06 14.28 -10.48
N ARG A 10 -14.86 13.68 -10.35
CA ARG A 10 -14.73 12.44 -9.57
C ARG A 10 -15.25 12.70 -8.17
N ASP A 11 -16.20 11.90 -7.74
CA ASP A 11 -16.65 11.95 -6.35
C ASP A 11 -15.58 11.32 -5.45
N VAL A 12 -14.58 12.12 -5.12
CA VAL A 12 -13.46 11.70 -4.26
C VAL A 12 -13.90 11.33 -2.85
N ARG A 13 -15.13 11.71 -2.44
CA ARG A 13 -15.64 11.45 -1.09
C ARG A 13 -15.82 9.96 -0.78
N ASN A 14 -16.05 9.14 -1.82
CA ASN A 14 -16.28 7.71 -1.68
C ASN A 14 -15.14 6.83 -2.20
N HIS A 15 -14.03 7.44 -2.63
CA HIS A 15 -12.88 6.72 -3.15
C HIS A 15 -11.75 6.64 -2.12
N MET A 16 -11.13 5.49 -2.05
CA MET A 16 -9.86 5.31 -1.34
C MET A 16 -8.71 5.53 -2.32
N LEU A 17 -7.70 6.23 -1.88
CA LEU A 17 -6.47 6.47 -2.65
C LEU A 17 -5.30 5.75 -1.98
N PHE A 18 -4.67 4.85 -2.72
CA PHE A 18 -3.44 4.21 -2.30
C PHE A 18 -2.29 4.70 -3.16
N GLU A 19 -1.21 5.10 -2.51
CA GLU A 19 0.03 5.47 -3.18
C GLU A 19 1.15 4.55 -2.70
N VAL A 20 1.81 3.89 -3.64
CA VAL A 20 2.84 2.89 -3.35
C VAL A 20 4.21 3.45 -3.66
N ALA A 21 5.10 3.40 -2.68
CA ALA A 21 6.48 3.84 -2.86
C ALA A 21 7.43 3.12 -1.88
N THR A 22 8.69 3.05 -2.24
CA THR A 22 9.70 2.36 -1.42
C THR A 22 10.20 3.17 -0.22
N GLU A 23 10.01 4.49 -0.23
CA GLU A 23 10.53 5.40 0.80
C GLU A 23 9.42 5.99 1.70
N VAL A 24 8.33 5.27 1.89
CA VAL A 24 7.28 5.67 2.83
C VAL A 24 7.80 5.52 4.26
N ALA A 25 7.87 6.64 4.99
CA ALA A 25 8.42 6.70 6.35
C ALA A 25 9.83 6.06 6.47
N ASN A 26 10.57 6.04 5.38
CA ASN A 26 11.90 5.45 5.30
C ASN A 26 12.77 6.26 4.31
N ARG A 27 13.60 7.12 4.84
CA ARG A 27 14.44 8.00 4.02
C ARG A 27 15.64 7.26 3.47
N VAL A 28 15.66 7.09 2.14
CA VAL A 28 16.78 6.53 1.39
C VAL A 28 17.31 7.55 0.37
N GLY A 29 16.40 8.26 -0.31
CA GLY A 29 16.72 9.23 -1.33
C GLY A 29 15.65 10.33 -1.50
N GLY A 30 15.52 10.84 -2.71
CA GLY A 30 14.64 11.97 -3.01
C GLY A 30 13.15 11.70 -2.98
N ILE A 31 12.73 10.44 -3.12
CA ILE A 31 11.30 10.06 -3.11
C ILE A 31 10.67 10.38 -1.76
N TYR A 32 11.39 10.16 -0.67
CA TYR A 32 10.96 10.53 0.68
C TYR A 32 10.52 12.00 0.76
N SER A 33 11.33 12.90 0.22
CA SER A 33 11.05 14.33 0.24
C SER A 33 9.86 14.71 -0.63
N VAL A 34 9.68 14.06 -1.77
CA VAL A 34 8.52 14.24 -2.65
C VAL A 34 7.24 13.82 -1.95
N LEU A 35 7.21 12.62 -1.34
CA LEU A 35 6.06 12.12 -0.59
C LEU A 35 5.69 13.07 0.56
N LYS A 36 6.69 13.49 1.31
CA LYS A 36 6.53 14.38 2.45
C LYS A 36 5.96 15.75 2.04
N SER A 37 6.40 16.29 0.91
CA SER A 37 5.96 17.61 0.43
C SER A 37 4.52 17.61 -0.07
N LYS A 38 4.04 16.52 -0.65
CA LYS A 38 2.67 16.44 -1.17
C LYS A 38 1.64 15.93 -0.15
N ALA A 39 2.09 15.32 0.94
CA ALA A 39 1.21 14.74 1.96
C ALA A 39 0.17 15.70 2.52
N PRO A 40 0.49 16.96 2.89
CA PRO A 40 -0.51 17.88 3.44
C PRO A 40 -1.67 18.14 2.50
N VAL A 41 -1.41 18.34 1.20
CA VAL A 41 -2.44 18.62 0.19
C VAL A 41 -3.32 17.40 -0.04
N THR A 42 -2.72 16.23 -0.23
CA THR A 42 -3.45 15.00 -0.47
C THR A 42 -4.28 14.58 0.74
N THR A 43 -3.74 14.72 1.95
CA THR A 43 -4.46 14.40 3.18
C THR A 43 -5.62 15.38 3.42
N ALA A 44 -5.47 16.66 3.08
CA ALA A 44 -6.56 17.63 3.17
C ALA A 44 -7.73 17.26 2.24
N GLU A 45 -7.46 16.68 1.08
CA GLU A 45 -8.47 16.27 0.12
C GLU A 45 -9.13 14.93 0.46
N TYR A 46 -8.34 13.93 0.83
CA TYR A 46 -8.81 12.55 1.03
C TYR A 46 -8.97 12.16 2.50
N GLY A 47 -8.30 12.83 3.43
CA GLY A 47 -8.30 12.44 4.84
C GLY A 47 -7.79 11.04 5.08
N GLU A 48 -8.49 10.26 5.89
CA GLU A 48 -8.13 8.87 6.21
C GLU A 48 -8.31 7.88 5.04
N ARG A 49 -8.91 8.31 3.95
CA ARG A 49 -9.03 7.51 2.72
C ARG A 49 -7.74 7.47 1.91
N TYR A 50 -6.77 8.31 2.24
CA TYR A 50 -5.44 8.32 1.65
C TYR A 50 -4.49 7.48 2.48
N THR A 51 -3.92 6.43 1.88
CA THR A 51 -2.94 5.57 2.54
C THR A 51 -1.73 5.36 1.64
N LEU A 52 -0.57 5.67 2.18
CA LEU A 52 0.72 5.36 1.57
C LEU A 52 1.13 3.94 1.93
N ILE A 53 1.54 3.16 0.94
CA ILE A 53 1.98 1.77 1.13
C ILE A 53 3.47 1.68 0.81
N GLY A 54 4.25 1.16 1.73
CA GLY A 54 5.68 0.96 1.56
C GLY A 54 6.20 -0.27 2.29
N PRO A 55 7.45 -0.66 2.04
CA PRO A 55 8.10 -1.70 2.80
C PRO A 55 8.39 -1.23 4.23
N LEU A 56 8.28 -2.15 5.18
CA LEU A 56 8.55 -1.87 6.59
C LEU A 56 10.06 -1.84 6.86
N ASN A 57 10.52 -0.73 7.38
CA ASN A 57 11.79 -0.62 8.11
C ASN A 57 11.45 -0.37 9.57
N LYS A 58 11.68 -1.34 10.43
CA LYS A 58 11.27 -1.28 11.85
C LYS A 58 11.92 -0.12 12.61
N ALA A 59 13.18 0.18 12.33
CA ALA A 59 13.90 1.25 12.99
C ALA A 59 13.33 2.63 12.61
N SER A 60 13.06 2.85 11.33
CA SER A 60 12.44 4.09 10.85
C SER A 60 10.99 4.23 11.32
N ALA A 61 10.22 3.14 11.26
CA ALA A 61 8.81 3.14 11.70
C ALA A 61 8.67 3.45 13.19
N ALA A 62 9.56 2.95 14.02
CA ALA A 62 9.54 3.22 15.47
C ALA A 62 9.66 4.71 15.81
N VAL A 63 10.31 5.49 14.94
CA VAL A 63 10.53 6.93 15.13
C VAL A 63 9.52 7.76 14.36
N GLU A 64 9.13 7.35 13.16
CA GLU A 64 8.37 8.18 12.23
C GLU A 64 6.88 7.86 12.17
N VAL A 65 6.43 6.75 12.75
CA VAL A 65 5.05 6.30 12.64
C VAL A 65 4.43 6.07 14.01
N GLU A 66 3.25 6.62 14.21
CA GLU A 66 2.37 6.26 15.32
C GLU A 66 1.43 5.14 14.85
N GLU A 67 1.52 3.99 15.48
CA GLU A 67 0.69 2.85 15.13
C GLU A 67 -0.78 3.08 15.52
N LEU A 68 -1.69 2.82 14.58
CA LEU A 68 -3.11 3.01 14.74
C LEU A 68 -3.88 1.78 14.27
N THR A 69 -5.15 1.71 14.68
CA THR A 69 -6.12 0.78 14.10
C THR A 69 -6.88 1.49 12.98
N PRO A 70 -7.02 0.90 11.78
CA PRO A 70 -7.78 1.52 10.71
C PRO A 70 -9.24 1.76 11.11
N ALA A 71 -9.77 2.95 10.80
CA ALA A 71 -11.18 3.25 11.01
C ALA A 71 -12.08 2.49 10.02
N ASN A 72 -11.58 2.27 8.80
CA ASN A 72 -12.33 1.53 7.77
C ASN A 72 -12.34 0.03 8.09
N PRO A 73 -13.54 -0.60 8.20
CA PRO A 73 -13.64 -2.02 8.52
C PRO A 73 -13.00 -2.95 7.49
N ALA A 74 -13.09 -2.63 6.19
CA ALA A 74 -12.47 -3.43 5.13
C ALA A 74 -10.94 -3.44 5.25
N MET A 75 -10.34 -2.30 5.62
CA MET A 75 -8.91 -2.21 5.91
C MET A 75 -8.53 -3.07 7.11
N ARG A 76 -9.31 -3.01 8.20
CA ARG A 76 -9.04 -3.84 9.40
C ARG A 76 -9.09 -5.32 9.09
N GLU A 77 -10.13 -5.76 8.37
CA GLU A 77 -10.30 -7.17 7.99
C GLU A 77 -9.17 -7.67 7.10
N THR A 78 -8.77 -6.87 6.12
CA THR A 78 -7.69 -7.22 5.20
C THR A 78 -6.35 -7.35 5.93
N ILE A 79 -6.02 -6.38 6.77
CA ILE A 79 -4.78 -6.41 7.56
C ILE A 79 -4.78 -7.62 8.50
N GLN A 80 -5.89 -7.88 9.17
CA GLN A 80 -6.01 -9.03 10.06
C GLN A 80 -5.86 -10.36 9.31
N SER A 81 -6.52 -10.50 8.17
CA SER A 81 -6.42 -11.70 7.32
C SER A 81 -5.00 -11.98 6.88
N MET A 82 -4.28 -10.95 6.44
CA MET A 82 -2.88 -11.11 6.02
C MET A 82 -1.95 -11.43 7.20
N LYS A 83 -2.18 -10.80 8.36
CA LYS A 83 -1.43 -11.11 9.59
C LYS A 83 -1.63 -12.56 10.03
N GLU A 84 -2.83 -13.08 9.94
CA GLU A 84 -3.14 -14.49 10.25
C GLU A 84 -2.40 -15.46 9.32
N ARG A 85 -2.11 -15.02 8.10
CA ARG A 85 -1.29 -15.78 7.14
C ARG A 85 0.22 -15.55 7.30
N GLY A 86 0.63 -14.82 8.32
CA GLY A 86 2.03 -14.61 8.69
C GLY A 86 2.69 -13.40 8.05
N ILE A 87 1.95 -12.49 7.42
CA ILE A 87 2.48 -11.23 6.90
C ILE A 87 2.49 -10.19 8.01
N GLU A 88 3.67 -9.67 8.35
CA GLU A 88 3.82 -8.60 9.32
C GLU A 88 3.61 -7.25 8.65
N MET A 89 2.72 -6.44 9.23
CA MET A 89 2.41 -5.10 8.76
C MET A 89 2.20 -4.15 9.93
N ILE A 90 2.53 -2.87 9.70
CA ILE A 90 2.20 -1.78 10.59
C ILE A 90 1.29 -0.81 9.84
N TYR A 91 0.15 -0.49 10.40
CA TYR A 91 -0.72 0.59 9.97
C TYR A 91 -0.65 1.73 10.97
N GLY A 92 -0.56 2.95 10.48
CA GLY A 92 -0.49 4.08 11.38
C GLY A 92 -0.53 5.43 10.70
N ARG A 93 -0.08 6.41 11.43
CA ARG A 93 0.02 7.80 11.01
C ARG A 93 1.49 8.18 10.90
N TRP A 94 1.89 8.69 9.74
CA TRP A 94 3.23 9.23 9.56
C TRP A 94 3.34 10.58 10.28
N LEU A 95 4.32 10.73 11.14
CA LEU A 95 4.50 11.91 12.00
C LEU A 95 5.17 13.06 11.25
N ILE A 96 4.55 13.46 10.15
CA ILE A 96 4.92 14.63 9.34
C ILE A 96 3.72 15.54 9.18
N GLU A 97 3.92 16.71 8.59
CA GLU A 97 2.82 17.62 8.27
C GLU A 97 1.78 16.92 7.38
N GLY A 98 0.51 17.08 7.72
CA GLY A 98 -0.60 16.39 7.07
C GLY A 98 -0.94 15.04 7.70
N ALA A 99 -0.03 14.43 8.43
CA ALA A 99 -0.20 13.16 9.12
C ALA A 99 -0.90 12.08 8.26
N PRO A 100 -0.38 11.75 7.06
CA PRO A 100 -1.01 10.78 6.20
C PRO A 100 -0.98 9.38 6.82
N ARG A 101 -1.97 8.57 6.47
CA ARG A 101 -1.99 7.16 6.88
C ARG A 101 -0.96 6.38 6.06
N VAL A 102 -0.32 5.43 6.72
CA VAL A 102 0.67 4.54 6.10
C VAL A 102 0.38 3.09 6.42
N LEU A 103 0.66 2.22 5.46
CA LEU A 103 0.70 0.78 5.62
C LEU A 103 2.10 0.30 5.24
N LEU A 104 2.83 -0.20 6.21
CA LEU A 104 4.19 -0.69 6.01
C LEU A 104 4.20 -2.21 6.12
N ILE A 105 4.70 -2.87 5.08
CA ILE A 105 4.67 -4.33 4.94
C ILE A 105 6.09 -4.88 5.09
N ASN A 106 6.29 -5.80 6.02
CA ASN A 106 7.55 -6.51 6.15
C ASN A 106 7.69 -7.53 5.01
N THR A 107 8.46 -7.17 3.99
CA THR A 107 8.70 -8.00 2.81
C THR A 107 9.33 -9.33 3.16
N GLY A 108 10.18 -9.38 4.19
CA GLY A 108 10.78 -10.62 4.67
C GLY A 108 9.77 -11.71 5.03
N THR A 109 8.58 -11.33 5.47
CA THR A 109 7.52 -12.30 5.82
C THR A 109 6.81 -12.89 4.60
N GLY A 110 7.03 -12.35 3.41
CA GLY A 110 6.50 -12.87 2.15
C GLY A 110 7.44 -13.78 1.37
N TYR A 111 8.70 -13.92 1.77
CA TYR A 111 9.72 -14.66 1.00
C TYR A 111 9.40 -16.15 0.82
N ARG A 112 8.59 -16.75 1.68
CA ARG A 112 8.14 -18.14 1.51
C ARG A 112 7.35 -18.41 0.23
N TRP A 113 6.80 -17.37 -0.39
CA TRP A 113 6.09 -17.46 -1.68
C TRP A 113 6.93 -17.01 -2.87
N LEU A 114 8.20 -16.64 -2.66
CA LEU A 114 9.04 -16.05 -3.70
C LEU A 114 9.15 -16.94 -4.95
N ASP A 115 9.40 -18.24 -4.77
CA ASP A 115 9.54 -19.17 -5.90
C ASP A 115 8.24 -19.32 -6.68
N GLU A 116 7.11 -19.40 -5.99
CA GLU A 116 5.79 -19.43 -6.61
C GLU A 116 5.53 -18.16 -7.43
N TRP A 117 5.80 -16.99 -6.87
CA TRP A 117 5.61 -15.72 -7.56
C TRP A 117 6.55 -15.53 -8.74
N LYS A 118 7.78 -15.98 -8.66
CA LYS A 118 8.71 -16.00 -9.81
C LYS A 118 8.21 -16.93 -10.92
N GLY A 119 7.67 -18.07 -10.54
CA GLY A 119 7.05 -19.00 -11.50
C GLY A 119 5.85 -18.37 -12.21
N ASP A 120 4.99 -17.67 -11.48
CA ASP A 120 3.84 -16.95 -12.05
C ASP A 120 4.28 -15.85 -13.01
N LEU A 121 5.30 -15.07 -12.68
CA LEU A 121 5.86 -14.05 -13.58
C LEU A 121 6.37 -14.65 -14.89
N TRP A 122 7.05 -15.77 -14.80
CA TRP A 122 7.53 -16.47 -15.99
C TRP A 122 6.39 -17.04 -16.84
N THR A 123 5.45 -17.73 -16.21
CA THR A 123 4.34 -18.41 -16.88
C THR A 123 3.37 -17.42 -17.53
N ASN A 124 3.00 -16.36 -16.82
CA ASN A 124 1.97 -15.43 -17.24
C ASN A 124 2.48 -14.22 -18.03
N SER A 125 3.74 -13.85 -17.85
CA SER A 125 4.29 -12.62 -18.41
C SER A 125 5.66 -12.81 -19.10
N ALA A 126 6.21 -14.00 -19.09
CA ALA A 126 7.55 -14.31 -19.63
C ALA A 126 8.65 -13.38 -19.06
N ILE A 127 8.51 -12.97 -17.80
CA ILE A 127 9.49 -12.13 -17.10
C ILE A 127 10.46 -13.03 -16.33
N PRO A 128 11.75 -13.13 -16.75
CA PRO A 128 12.75 -13.87 -16.01
C PRO A 128 13.18 -13.09 -14.77
N SER A 129 13.53 -13.81 -13.71
CA SER A 129 14.10 -13.19 -12.52
C SER A 129 15.34 -13.95 -12.06
N PRO A 130 16.50 -13.29 -11.95
CA PRO A 130 17.75 -13.92 -11.51
C PRO A 130 17.62 -14.51 -10.09
N ALA A 131 18.15 -15.71 -9.87
CA ALA A 131 18.02 -16.41 -8.60
C ALA A 131 18.70 -15.70 -7.43
N ALA A 132 19.82 -15.00 -7.70
CA ALA A 132 20.69 -14.42 -6.68
C ALA A 132 20.62 -12.88 -6.60
N ASP A 133 19.66 -12.23 -7.23
CA ASP A 133 19.51 -10.78 -7.20
C ASP A 133 18.54 -10.39 -6.08
N ASN A 134 19.09 -9.90 -4.96
CA ASN A 134 18.31 -9.49 -3.81
C ASN A 134 17.37 -8.30 -4.09
N GLU A 135 17.78 -7.36 -4.93
CA GLU A 135 16.94 -6.20 -5.29
C GLU A 135 15.73 -6.65 -6.11
N THR A 136 15.95 -7.55 -7.07
CA THR A 136 14.86 -8.14 -7.86
C THR A 136 13.91 -8.94 -6.97
N ASN A 137 14.43 -9.77 -6.09
CA ASN A 137 13.64 -10.57 -5.15
C ASN A 137 12.78 -9.69 -4.24
N GLU A 138 13.36 -8.66 -3.67
CA GLU A 138 12.69 -7.69 -2.81
C GLU A 138 11.55 -6.97 -3.56
N ALA A 139 11.81 -6.52 -4.80
CA ALA A 139 10.81 -5.87 -5.63
C ALA A 139 9.65 -6.80 -5.99
N ILE A 140 9.92 -8.06 -6.29
CA ILE A 140 8.90 -9.07 -6.60
C ILE A 140 8.03 -9.32 -5.37
N VAL A 141 8.62 -9.58 -4.23
CA VAL A 141 7.89 -9.84 -2.98
C VAL A 141 7.04 -8.64 -2.60
N PHE A 142 7.60 -7.45 -2.61
CA PHE A 142 6.86 -6.23 -2.29
C PHE A 142 5.68 -6.00 -3.24
N GLY A 143 5.89 -6.14 -4.54
CA GLY A 143 4.84 -5.98 -5.55
C GLY A 143 3.68 -6.97 -5.36
N TYR A 144 3.98 -8.24 -5.11
CA TYR A 144 2.96 -9.26 -4.86
C TYR A 144 2.22 -9.06 -3.53
N LEU A 145 2.91 -8.63 -2.48
CA LEU A 145 2.27 -8.31 -1.20
C LEU A 145 1.31 -7.11 -1.32
N VAL A 146 1.71 -6.08 -2.06
CA VAL A 146 0.83 -4.94 -2.36
C VAL A 146 -0.39 -5.38 -3.17
N ALA A 147 -0.18 -6.18 -4.22
CA ALA A 147 -1.27 -6.71 -5.03
C ALA A 147 -2.23 -7.58 -4.22
N TRP A 148 -1.70 -8.41 -3.34
CA TRP A 148 -2.50 -9.22 -2.41
C TRP A 148 -3.36 -8.32 -1.51
N PHE A 149 -2.76 -7.32 -0.87
CA PHE A 149 -3.47 -6.37 -0.04
C PHE A 149 -4.59 -5.64 -0.80
N LEU A 150 -4.26 -5.08 -1.96
CA LEU A 150 -5.24 -4.34 -2.78
C LEU A 150 -6.40 -5.24 -3.25
N GLY A 151 -6.11 -6.49 -3.61
CA GLY A 151 -7.13 -7.47 -3.99
C GLY A 151 -8.07 -7.79 -2.84
N GLU A 152 -7.56 -8.06 -1.65
CA GLU A 152 -8.37 -8.37 -0.47
C GLU A 152 -9.20 -7.17 0.01
N VAL A 153 -8.62 -5.98 0.06
CA VAL A 153 -9.38 -4.79 0.49
C VAL A 153 -10.48 -4.45 -0.51
N ARG A 154 -10.23 -4.61 -1.80
CA ARG A 154 -11.26 -4.45 -2.83
C ARG A 154 -12.42 -5.43 -2.63
N ASN A 155 -12.11 -6.70 -2.41
CA ASN A 155 -13.12 -7.73 -2.16
C ASN A 155 -13.93 -7.43 -0.89
N ALA A 156 -13.28 -7.02 0.18
CA ALA A 156 -13.93 -6.66 1.43
C ALA A 156 -14.87 -5.44 1.26
N LEU A 157 -14.46 -4.43 0.52
CA LEU A 157 -15.30 -3.27 0.19
C LEU A 157 -16.51 -3.65 -0.66
N THR A 158 -16.32 -4.50 -1.65
CA THR A 158 -17.40 -4.98 -2.53
C THR A 158 -18.43 -5.79 -1.76
N GLN A 159 -18.01 -6.70 -0.89
CA GLN A 159 -18.90 -7.50 -0.05
C GLN A 159 -19.72 -6.64 0.92
N ARG A 160 -19.12 -5.61 1.51
CA ARG A 160 -19.83 -4.69 2.40
C ARG A 160 -20.88 -3.87 1.67
N LYS A 161 -20.57 -3.42 0.45
CA LYS A 161 -21.51 -2.68 -0.38
C LYS A 161 -22.72 -3.55 -0.78
N ALA A 162 -22.52 -4.84 -1.02
CA ALA A 162 -23.58 -5.77 -1.37
C ALA A 162 -24.52 -6.11 -0.20
N ARG A 163 -24.08 -5.93 1.05
CA ARG A 163 -24.87 -6.18 2.26
C ARG A 163 -25.75 -5.00 2.69
N ASN A 164 -25.47 -3.81 2.16
CA ASN A 164 -26.22 -2.59 2.41
C ASN A 164 -27.20 -2.32 1.26
#